data_d94a869269f8b11d880ebfbd7e816a54
#
_entry.id   d94a869269f8b11d880ebfbd7e816a54
#
_cell.length_a   1.000
_cell.length_b   1.000
_cell.length_c   1.000
_cell.angle_alpha   90.00
_cell.angle_beta   90.00
_cell.angle_gamma   90.00
#
_symmetry.space_group_name_H-M   'P 1'
#
loop_
_entity.id
_entity.type
_entity.pdbx_description
1 polymer ?
#
loop_
_entity_poly.entity_id
_entity_poly.type
_entity_poly.pdbx_seq_one_letter_code
_entity_poly.pdbx_strand_id
1 'polypeptide(L)'
;MISLGGIVRLIRHNRNFRLLWSAQIISEVGDWLYAVVLYSLLLEITGRAESVGITLALQLLPQLFVSPMAGVLNDRISRKRIMIFTDVARAVIIAAMLFTQTVDRIPLLYVLLVLETIMWAFFEPGRSAIVPNITRNEEERLVANTLGGVTWAVAFFLGSSLGGFMAVAFGRNFVFIFDAVSFLFSAWLISRMQFPEPHLASAPPFTWRDLAGSTAFTDGLRYAWADTRRRATLMVKAGVGLMGSNYVILSVMGQREFPLFWGTADPRAAAMMGISTLMAARGLGAMLGPWLVGRWAGHDPLKMRLGIAAGFGLVLTGYGILSQSTSLALAMAGIALAHGGASTAFVFSTNLLQTLSEDAFRGRLLSTDFAGMVISISLSSYLAGWAVDHGLPVRQVALATALVMLVPLTGWLVITRNWVNSHKS
;
A
#
# COMPACT_ATOMS: atom_id res chain seq x y z
N MET A 1 -3.92 24.40 -6.45
CA MET A 1 -3.65 23.35 -7.47
C MET A 1 -2.16 23.36 -7.76
N ILE A 2 -1.51 22.22 -7.76
CA ILE A 2 -0.09 22.10 -8.12
C ILE A 2 0.03 22.37 -9.61
N SER A 3 0.86 23.35 -9.98
CA SER A 3 1.07 23.71 -11.39
C SER A 3 2.06 22.73 -12.03
N LEU A 4 1.80 22.35 -13.28
CA LEU A 4 2.78 21.58 -14.09
C LEU A 4 4.13 22.28 -14.13
N GLY A 5 4.14 23.62 -14.14
CA GLY A 5 5.37 24.42 -14.07
C GLY A 5 6.16 24.22 -12.77
N GLY A 6 5.49 24.07 -11.63
CA GLY A 6 6.12 23.77 -10.34
C GLY A 6 6.78 22.41 -10.33
N ILE A 7 6.12 21.39 -10.89
CA ILE A 7 6.67 20.04 -11.04
C ILE A 7 7.93 20.05 -11.90
N VAL A 8 7.86 20.63 -13.09
CA VAL A 8 8.99 20.71 -14.01
C VAL A 8 10.15 21.49 -13.39
N ARG A 9 9.85 22.60 -12.68
CA ARG A 9 10.86 23.40 -12.00
C ARG A 9 11.57 22.59 -10.91
N LEU A 10 10.82 21.88 -10.06
CA LEU A 10 11.38 21.05 -8.99
C LEU A 10 12.32 19.97 -9.56
N ILE A 11 11.86 19.21 -10.57
CA ILE A 11 12.65 18.14 -11.18
C ILE A 11 13.92 18.68 -11.87
N ARG A 12 13.83 19.80 -12.57
CA ARG A 12 14.97 20.37 -13.31
C ARG A 12 16.00 21.05 -12.42
N HIS A 13 15.57 21.75 -11.37
CA HIS A 13 16.45 22.65 -10.60
C HIS A 13 16.82 22.10 -9.20
N ASN A 14 16.21 21.00 -8.74
CA ASN A 14 16.55 20.39 -7.48
C ASN A 14 17.18 19.01 -7.71
N ARG A 15 18.52 18.96 -7.68
CA ARG A 15 19.28 17.73 -7.91
C ARG A 15 18.96 16.64 -6.87
N ASN A 16 18.89 17.00 -5.59
CA ASN A 16 18.63 16.03 -4.53
C ASN A 16 17.22 15.43 -4.65
N PHE A 17 16.20 16.26 -4.95
CA PHE A 17 14.87 15.75 -5.17
C PHE A 17 14.82 14.82 -6.38
N ARG A 18 15.45 15.18 -7.50
CA ARG A 18 15.50 14.32 -8.68
C ARG A 18 16.13 12.98 -8.40
N LEU A 19 17.24 12.94 -7.63
CA LEU A 19 17.89 11.69 -7.23
C LEU A 19 16.97 10.82 -6.36
N LEU A 20 16.35 11.41 -5.33
CA LEU A 20 15.40 10.72 -4.45
C LEU A 20 14.20 10.19 -5.22
N TRP A 21 13.59 11.03 -6.05
CA TRP A 21 12.39 10.67 -6.81
C TRP A 21 12.67 9.60 -7.86
N SER A 22 13.83 9.65 -8.55
CA SER A 22 14.24 8.59 -9.48
C SER A 22 14.52 7.27 -8.75
N ALA A 23 15.14 7.31 -7.56
CA ALA A 23 15.33 6.16 -6.70
C ALA A 23 13.99 5.52 -6.34
N GLN A 24 13.02 6.32 -5.89
CA GLN A 24 11.67 5.89 -5.55
C GLN A 24 10.95 5.22 -6.73
N ILE A 25 10.94 5.85 -7.91
CA ILE A 25 10.26 5.29 -9.10
C ILE A 25 10.79 3.89 -9.41
N ILE A 26 12.11 3.74 -9.45
CA ILE A 26 12.74 2.50 -9.89
C ILE A 26 12.51 1.38 -8.88
N SER A 27 12.69 1.64 -7.58
CA SER A 27 12.48 0.63 -6.54
C SER A 27 11.01 0.27 -6.37
N GLU A 28 10.09 1.24 -6.38
CA GLU A 28 8.65 0.95 -6.24
C GLU A 28 8.08 0.17 -7.44
N VAL A 29 8.54 0.45 -8.66
CA VAL A 29 8.15 -0.36 -9.83
C VAL A 29 8.68 -1.79 -9.68
N GLY A 30 9.93 -1.97 -9.24
CA GLY A 30 10.51 -3.28 -8.95
C GLY A 30 9.69 -4.06 -7.91
N ASP A 31 9.38 -3.44 -6.78
CA ASP A 31 8.56 -4.02 -5.72
C ASP A 31 7.21 -4.58 -6.23
N TRP A 32 6.51 -3.81 -7.08
CA TRP A 32 5.21 -4.24 -7.59
C TRP A 32 5.30 -5.27 -8.72
N LEU A 33 6.37 -5.26 -9.53
CA LEU A 33 6.67 -6.33 -10.48
C LEU A 33 6.87 -7.65 -9.73
N TYR A 34 7.74 -7.62 -8.73
CA TYR A 34 8.09 -8.76 -7.89
C TYR A 34 6.87 -9.31 -7.12
N ALA A 35 6.02 -8.46 -6.56
CA ALA A 35 4.88 -8.89 -5.76
C ALA A 35 3.92 -9.82 -6.54
N VAL A 36 3.60 -9.49 -7.80
CA VAL A 36 2.74 -10.33 -8.65
C VAL A 36 3.37 -11.69 -8.92
N VAL A 37 4.67 -11.70 -9.21
CA VAL A 37 5.42 -12.93 -9.47
C VAL A 37 5.51 -13.79 -8.22
N LEU A 38 5.69 -13.18 -7.05
CA LEU A 38 5.72 -13.87 -5.76
C LEU A 38 4.40 -14.57 -5.45
N TYR A 39 3.25 -13.87 -5.61
CA TYR A 39 1.93 -14.47 -5.36
C TYR A 39 1.65 -15.62 -6.31
N SER A 40 2.00 -15.48 -7.60
CA SER A 40 1.87 -16.56 -8.58
C SER A 40 2.75 -17.76 -8.23
N LEU A 41 4.01 -17.52 -7.83
CA LEU A 41 4.95 -18.54 -7.41
C LEU A 41 4.40 -19.34 -6.21
N LEU A 42 3.94 -18.65 -5.17
CA LEU A 42 3.43 -19.29 -3.96
C LEU A 42 2.20 -20.14 -4.24
N LEU A 43 1.25 -19.65 -5.04
CA LEU A 43 0.10 -20.45 -5.48
C LEU A 43 0.52 -21.69 -6.27
N GLU A 44 1.54 -21.57 -7.13
CA GLU A 44 2.05 -22.67 -7.95
C GLU A 44 2.72 -23.75 -7.10
N ILE A 45 3.64 -23.36 -6.22
CA ILE A 45 4.44 -24.34 -5.44
C ILE A 45 3.70 -24.94 -4.25
N THR A 46 2.75 -24.19 -3.65
CA THR A 46 1.98 -24.69 -2.48
C THR A 46 0.65 -25.30 -2.88
N GLY A 47 0.07 -24.91 -4.01
CA GLY A 47 -1.32 -25.19 -4.36
C GLY A 47 -2.35 -24.49 -3.48
N ARG A 48 -1.92 -23.71 -2.46
CA ARG A 48 -2.75 -23.13 -1.39
C ARG A 48 -2.93 -21.63 -1.53
N ALA A 49 -4.19 -21.18 -1.50
CA ALA A 49 -4.54 -19.76 -1.50
C ALA A 49 -4.14 -19.06 -0.19
N GLU A 50 -4.13 -19.79 0.92
CA GLU A 50 -3.68 -19.29 2.23
C GLU A 50 -2.24 -18.75 2.20
N SER A 51 -1.38 -19.33 1.37
CA SER A 51 0.01 -18.85 1.22
C SER A 51 0.11 -17.39 0.77
N VAL A 52 -0.79 -16.92 -0.07
CA VAL A 52 -0.89 -15.50 -0.48
C VAL A 52 -1.35 -14.65 0.70
N GLY A 53 -2.34 -15.11 1.45
CA GLY A 53 -2.84 -14.41 2.64
C GLY A 53 -1.78 -14.25 3.72
N ILE A 54 -1.03 -15.33 4.01
CA ILE A 54 0.11 -15.32 4.95
C ILE A 54 1.18 -14.35 4.47
N THR A 55 1.53 -14.40 3.18
CA THR A 55 2.52 -13.49 2.60
C THR A 55 2.16 -12.03 2.83
N LEU A 56 0.92 -11.65 2.57
CA LEU A 56 0.47 -10.27 2.79
C LEU A 56 0.50 -9.90 4.28
N ALA A 57 0.13 -10.81 5.18
CA ALA A 57 0.25 -10.56 6.61
C ALA A 57 1.71 -10.35 7.04
N LEU A 58 2.65 -11.13 6.50
CA LEU A 58 4.09 -10.98 6.76
C LEU A 58 4.69 -9.71 6.14
N GLN A 59 4.13 -9.20 5.06
CA GLN A 59 4.51 -7.93 4.44
C GLN A 59 3.95 -6.69 5.16
N LEU A 60 2.95 -6.84 6.02
CA LEU A 60 2.26 -5.71 6.66
C LEU A 60 2.42 -5.70 8.19
N LEU A 61 2.16 -6.81 8.87
CA LEU A 61 2.14 -6.84 10.35
C LEU A 61 3.46 -6.44 11.01
N PRO A 62 4.65 -6.84 10.51
CA PRO A 62 5.90 -6.42 11.12
C PRO A 62 6.07 -4.91 11.19
N GLN A 63 5.50 -4.16 10.23
CA GLN A 63 5.57 -2.70 10.19
C GLN A 63 4.97 -2.06 11.45
N LEU A 64 3.91 -2.64 12.03
CA LEU A 64 3.26 -2.11 13.24
C LEU A 64 4.20 -2.05 14.43
N PHE A 65 5.10 -3.02 14.53
CA PHE A 65 6.05 -3.15 15.63
C PHE A 65 7.36 -2.42 15.34
N VAL A 66 7.79 -2.42 14.08
CA VAL A 66 9.09 -1.86 13.68
C VAL A 66 9.02 -0.36 13.42
N SER A 67 7.90 0.18 12.89
CA SER A 67 7.82 1.60 12.53
C SER A 67 8.09 2.58 13.69
N PRO A 68 7.63 2.36 14.93
CA PRO A 68 8.02 3.22 16.05
C PRO A 68 9.53 3.23 16.32
N MET A 69 10.15 2.05 16.25
CA MET A 69 11.61 1.89 16.42
C MET A 69 12.37 2.58 15.27
N ALA A 70 11.87 2.42 14.06
CA ALA A 70 12.44 3.06 12.88
C ALA A 70 12.39 4.59 12.96
N GLY A 71 11.31 5.16 13.49
CA GLY A 71 11.20 6.60 13.75
C GLY A 71 12.32 7.08 14.69
N VAL A 72 12.47 6.44 15.85
CA VAL A 72 13.51 6.77 16.81
C VAL A 72 14.91 6.66 16.19
N LEU A 73 15.18 5.61 15.42
CA LEU A 73 16.47 5.41 14.78
C LEU A 73 16.76 6.51 13.74
N ASN A 74 15.77 6.89 12.93
CA ASN A 74 15.86 7.96 11.94
C ASN A 74 16.06 9.35 12.57
N ASP A 75 15.71 9.53 13.85
CA ASP A 75 15.95 10.77 14.58
C ASP A 75 17.34 10.82 15.25
N ARG A 76 18.02 9.67 15.36
CA ARG A 76 19.32 9.54 16.05
C ARG A 76 20.51 9.27 15.13
N ILE A 77 20.25 8.72 13.95
CA ILE A 77 21.27 8.30 12.98
C ILE A 77 21.01 9.00 11.64
N SER A 78 22.03 9.08 10.80
CA SER A 78 21.92 9.64 9.46
C SER A 78 20.85 8.87 8.65
N ARG A 79 19.79 9.57 8.29
CA ARG A 79 18.69 9.06 7.46
C ARG A 79 19.20 8.56 6.12
N LYS A 80 20.16 9.29 5.54
CA LYS A 80 20.82 8.87 4.30
C LYS A 80 21.52 7.52 4.46
N ARG A 81 22.24 7.28 5.57
CA ARG A 81 22.92 6.00 5.81
C ARG A 81 21.94 4.85 6.04
N ILE A 82 20.86 5.11 6.80
CA ILE A 82 19.80 4.12 7.00
C ILE A 82 19.20 3.71 5.66
N MET A 83 18.83 4.67 4.80
CA MET A 83 18.24 4.39 3.50
C MET A 83 19.16 3.57 2.59
N ILE A 84 20.45 3.91 2.52
CA ILE A 84 21.43 3.15 1.74
C ILE A 84 21.57 1.72 2.27
N PHE A 85 21.71 1.58 3.59
CA PHE A 85 21.84 0.26 4.23
C PHE A 85 20.63 -0.62 3.97
N THR A 86 19.43 -0.08 4.15
CA THR A 86 18.19 -0.83 3.97
C THR A 86 17.96 -1.23 2.52
N ASP A 87 18.27 -0.37 1.54
CA ASP A 87 18.19 -0.73 0.12
C ASP A 87 19.18 -1.84 -0.26
N VAL A 88 20.44 -1.75 0.22
CA VAL A 88 21.42 -2.82 -0.01
C VAL A 88 20.98 -4.13 0.64
N ALA A 89 20.45 -4.07 1.87
CA ALA A 89 19.93 -5.24 2.57
C ALA A 89 18.74 -5.86 1.82
N ARG A 90 17.79 -5.04 1.32
CA ARG A 90 16.65 -5.50 0.51
C ARG A 90 17.13 -6.16 -0.79
N ALA A 91 18.11 -5.59 -1.47
CA ALA A 91 18.71 -6.20 -2.66
C ALA A 91 19.25 -7.61 -2.38
N VAL A 92 19.98 -7.78 -1.27
CA VAL A 92 20.52 -9.09 -0.85
C VAL A 92 19.39 -10.06 -0.49
N ILE A 93 18.37 -9.60 0.23
CA ILE A 93 17.21 -10.40 0.65
C ILE A 93 16.45 -10.90 -0.59
N ILE A 94 16.12 -10.01 -1.54
CA ILE A 94 15.40 -10.37 -2.77
C ILE A 94 16.25 -11.33 -3.63
N ALA A 95 17.57 -11.10 -3.73
CA ALA A 95 18.46 -12.04 -4.41
C ALA A 95 18.49 -13.42 -3.73
N ALA A 96 18.43 -13.47 -2.38
CA ALA A 96 18.36 -14.72 -1.65
C ALA A 96 17.05 -15.49 -1.90
N MET A 97 15.94 -14.78 -2.18
CA MET A 97 14.65 -15.43 -2.53
C MET A 97 14.72 -16.24 -3.83
N LEU A 98 15.67 -15.98 -4.72
CA LEU A 98 15.91 -16.85 -5.90
C LEU A 98 16.18 -18.31 -5.54
N PHE A 99 16.71 -18.55 -4.35
CA PHE A 99 17.03 -19.89 -3.85
C PHE A 99 15.89 -20.54 -3.07
N THR A 100 14.71 -19.89 -2.95
CA THR A 100 13.58 -20.36 -2.12
C THR A 100 12.36 -20.80 -2.94
N GLN A 101 12.53 -21.09 -4.21
CA GLN A 101 11.43 -21.40 -5.15
C GLN A 101 10.98 -22.86 -5.12
N THR A 102 11.11 -23.53 -3.97
CA THR A 102 10.69 -24.93 -3.75
C THR A 102 9.88 -25.04 -2.45
N VAL A 103 9.01 -26.05 -2.35
CA VAL A 103 8.06 -26.20 -1.22
C VAL A 103 8.77 -26.30 0.14
N ASP A 104 9.87 -27.05 0.20
CA ASP A 104 10.69 -27.25 1.39
C ASP A 104 11.35 -25.97 1.91
N ARG A 105 11.50 -24.95 1.05
CA ARG A 105 12.13 -23.67 1.38
C ARG A 105 11.16 -22.52 1.64
N ILE A 106 9.85 -22.78 1.62
CA ILE A 106 8.82 -21.76 1.95
C ILE A 106 9.05 -21.11 3.32
N PRO A 107 9.43 -21.84 4.39
CA PRO A 107 9.71 -21.19 5.68
C PRO A 107 10.84 -20.15 5.58
N LEU A 108 11.88 -20.44 4.81
CA LEU A 108 12.96 -19.48 4.56
C LEU A 108 12.46 -18.28 3.75
N LEU A 109 11.61 -18.48 2.73
CA LEU A 109 10.99 -17.42 1.98
C LEU A 109 10.19 -16.47 2.90
N TYR A 110 9.41 -17.01 3.83
CA TYR A 110 8.65 -16.20 4.79
C TYR A 110 9.56 -15.41 5.75
N VAL A 111 10.68 -15.99 6.19
CA VAL A 111 11.68 -15.25 6.98
C VAL A 111 12.26 -14.09 6.16
N LEU A 112 12.63 -14.32 4.90
CA LEU A 112 13.15 -13.28 4.01
C LEU A 112 12.13 -12.16 3.77
N LEU A 113 10.83 -12.49 3.62
CA LEU A 113 9.76 -11.51 3.51
C LEU A 113 9.64 -10.61 4.76
N VAL A 114 9.72 -11.22 5.95
CA VAL A 114 9.70 -10.44 7.20
C VAL A 114 10.91 -9.51 7.27
N LEU A 115 12.10 -10.00 6.92
CA LEU A 115 13.32 -9.19 6.90
C LEU A 115 13.22 -8.04 5.88
N GLU A 116 12.67 -8.30 4.69
CA GLU A 116 12.42 -7.27 3.67
C GLU A 116 11.48 -6.19 4.20
N THR A 117 10.36 -6.59 4.80
CA THR A 117 9.37 -5.68 5.42
C THR A 117 9.99 -4.85 6.55
N ILE A 118 10.87 -5.43 7.37
CA ILE A 118 11.61 -4.71 8.42
C ILE A 118 12.51 -3.64 7.77
N MET A 119 13.25 -3.97 6.73
CA MET A 119 14.09 -3.00 6.02
C MET A 119 13.28 -1.88 5.41
N TRP A 120 12.12 -2.19 4.80
CA TRP A 120 11.21 -1.16 4.30
C TRP A 120 10.69 -0.24 5.41
N ALA A 121 10.35 -0.79 6.58
CA ALA A 121 9.87 -0.02 7.72
C ALA A 121 10.92 0.95 8.28
N PHE A 122 12.21 0.67 8.13
CA PHE A 122 13.30 1.60 8.46
C PHE A 122 13.54 2.64 7.35
N PHE A 123 13.34 2.27 6.08
CA PHE A 123 13.55 3.14 4.93
C PHE A 123 12.55 4.29 4.87
N GLU A 124 11.26 3.98 4.97
CA GLU A 124 10.16 4.89 4.64
C GLU A 124 10.10 6.15 5.55
N PRO A 125 10.28 6.06 6.88
CA PRO A 125 10.38 7.26 7.72
C PRO A 125 11.56 8.15 7.33
N GLY A 126 12.70 7.56 7.01
CA GLY A 126 13.89 8.29 6.53
C GLY A 126 13.62 9.05 5.25
N ARG A 127 13.03 8.39 4.26
CA ARG A 127 12.65 8.98 2.97
C ARG A 127 11.71 10.17 3.15
N SER A 128 10.69 10.01 3.96
CA SER A 128 9.72 11.08 4.22
C SER A 128 10.35 12.25 4.98
N ALA A 129 11.22 11.96 5.96
CA ALA A 129 11.82 12.97 6.83
C ALA A 129 12.96 13.77 6.16
N ILE A 130 13.53 13.32 5.05
CA ILE A 130 14.53 14.12 4.32
C ILE A 130 13.92 15.13 3.33
N VAL A 131 12.65 15.00 2.97
CA VAL A 131 11.98 15.92 2.01
C VAL A 131 12.10 17.38 2.43
N PRO A 132 11.85 17.79 3.69
CA PRO A 132 12.07 19.17 4.12
C PRO A 132 13.53 19.63 4.00
N ASN A 133 14.51 18.72 4.15
CA ASN A 133 15.94 19.05 4.12
C ASN A 133 16.46 19.25 2.70
N ILE A 134 15.76 18.75 1.69
CA ILE A 134 16.15 18.86 0.28
C ILE A 134 15.30 19.84 -0.51
N THR A 135 14.19 20.34 0.04
CA THR A 135 13.33 21.34 -0.59
C THR A 135 13.67 22.74 -0.08
N ARG A 136 13.55 23.75 -0.94
CA ARG A 136 13.96 25.14 -0.66
C ARG A 136 12.90 25.95 0.04
N ASN A 137 11.63 25.61 -0.18
CA ASN A 137 10.47 26.33 0.34
C ASN A 137 9.26 25.41 0.46
N GLU A 138 8.18 25.96 1.02
CA GLU A 138 6.90 25.25 1.25
C GLU A 138 6.26 24.75 -0.05
N GLU A 139 6.33 25.53 -1.13
CA GLU A 139 5.78 25.17 -2.42
C GLU A 139 6.50 23.93 -2.99
N GLU A 140 7.85 23.92 -2.98
CA GLU A 140 8.61 22.75 -3.40
C GLU A 140 8.29 21.52 -2.54
N ARG A 141 8.12 21.69 -1.22
CA ARG A 141 7.78 20.61 -0.29
C ARG A 141 6.41 20.01 -0.60
N LEU A 142 5.42 20.85 -0.85
CA LEU A 142 4.07 20.41 -1.24
C LEU A 142 4.10 19.61 -2.55
N VAL A 143 4.82 20.13 -3.56
CA VAL A 143 4.97 19.44 -4.85
C VAL A 143 5.69 18.10 -4.68
N ALA A 144 6.77 18.05 -3.89
CA ALA A 144 7.55 16.84 -3.62
C ALA A 144 6.71 15.75 -2.96
N ASN A 145 5.95 16.09 -1.92
CA ASN A 145 5.07 15.15 -1.21
C ASN A 145 3.95 14.62 -2.12
N THR A 146 3.37 15.50 -2.95
CA THR A 146 2.32 15.08 -3.89
C THR A 146 2.87 14.16 -4.97
N LEU A 147 4.04 14.48 -5.51
CA LEU A 147 4.70 13.60 -6.49
C LEU A 147 5.03 12.23 -5.88
N GLY A 148 5.49 12.18 -4.62
CA GLY A 148 5.72 10.92 -3.93
C GLY A 148 4.48 10.02 -3.88
N GLY A 149 3.33 10.58 -3.50
CA GLY A 149 2.07 9.83 -3.46
C GLY A 149 1.56 9.40 -4.84
N VAL A 150 1.66 10.29 -5.85
CA VAL A 150 1.29 9.94 -7.24
C VAL A 150 2.21 8.87 -7.80
N THR A 151 3.51 8.95 -7.49
CA THR A 151 4.50 7.96 -7.93
C THR A 151 4.17 6.58 -7.41
N TRP A 152 3.82 6.47 -6.12
CA TRP A 152 3.40 5.19 -5.54
C TRP A 152 2.21 4.56 -6.28
N ALA A 153 1.17 5.36 -6.59
CA ALA A 153 -0.01 4.86 -7.30
C ALA A 153 0.32 4.45 -8.74
N VAL A 154 1.17 5.22 -9.45
CA VAL A 154 1.61 4.91 -10.80
C VAL A 154 2.53 3.70 -10.83
N ALA A 155 3.47 3.59 -9.89
CA ALA A 155 4.37 2.44 -9.75
C ALA A 155 3.58 1.17 -9.44
N PHE A 156 2.58 1.25 -8.56
CA PHE A 156 1.66 0.15 -8.29
C PHE A 156 0.94 -0.31 -9.57
N PHE A 157 0.35 0.62 -10.31
CA PHE A 157 -0.34 0.30 -11.56
C PHE A 157 0.60 -0.31 -12.60
N LEU A 158 1.72 0.35 -12.89
CA LEU A 158 2.69 -0.11 -13.90
C LEU A 158 3.37 -1.42 -13.49
N GLY A 159 3.88 -1.50 -12.26
CA GLY A 159 4.59 -2.68 -11.77
C GLY A 159 3.69 -3.91 -11.74
N SER A 160 2.48 -3.79 -11.17
CA SER A 160 1.55 -4.92 -11.13
C SER A 160 1.00 -5.31 -12.51
N SER A 161 0.85 -4.34 -13.44
CA SER A 161 0.46 -4.62 -14.82
C SER A 161 1.54 -5.38 -15.59
N LEU A 162 2.80 -4.96 -15.43
CA LEU A 162 3.92 -5.49 -16.20
C LEU A 162 4.53 -6.76 -15.60
N GLY A 163 4.30 -7.04 -14.31
CA GLY A 163 4.97 -8.13 -13.58
C GLY A 163 4.83 -9.48 -14.25
N GLY A 164 3.62 -9.90 -14.60
CA GLY A 164 3.40 -11.16 -15.29
C GLY A 164 3.95 -11.16 -16.71
N PHE A 165 3.81 -10.07 -17.46
CA PHE A 165 4.34 -9.96 -18.81
C PHE A 165 5.88 -10.03 -18.84
N MET A 166 6.56 -9.34 -17.91
CA MET A 166 8.00 -9.41 -17.76
C MET A 166 8.48 -10.81 -17.38
N ALA A 167 7.75 -11.48 -16.48
CA ALA A 167 8.07 -12.85 -16.09
C ALA A 167 7.88 -13.85 -17.23
N VAL A 168 6.90 -13.62 -18.10
CA VAL A 168 6.69 -14.44 -19.31
C VAL A 168 7.79 -14.19 -20.36
N ALA A 169 8.12 -12.93 -20.59
CA ALA A 169 9.09 -12.54 -21.62
C ALA A 169 10.55 -12.88 -21.27
N PHE A 170 10.93 -12.71 -20.00
CA PHE A 170 12.33 -12.82 -19.56
C PHE A 170 12.57 -13.89 -18.48
N GLY A 171 11.50 -14.55 -18.04
CA GLY A 171 11.54 -15.53 -16.97
C GLY A 171 11.33 -14.91 -15.58
N ARG A 172 10.80 -15.72 -14.66
CA ARG A 172 10.49 -15.33 -13.28
C ARG A 172 11.72 -14.79 -12.52
N ASN A 173 12.86 -15.46 -12.67
CA ASN A 173 14.11 -15.07 -12.02
C ASN A 173 14.58 -13.67 -12.45
N PHE A 174 14.32 -13.27 -13.70
CA PHE A 174 14.63 -11.94 -14.16
C PHE A 174 13.92 -10.86 -13.33
N VAL A 175 12.66 -11.08 -12.95
CA VAL A 175 11.90 -10.09 -12.16
C VAL A 175 12.50 -9.92 -10.75
N PHE A 176 12.90 -11.02 -10.09
CA PHE A 176 13.60 -10.94 -8.80
C PHE A 176 14.97 -10.24 -8.93
N ILE A 177 15.74 -10.55 -10.00
CA ILE A 177 17.03 -9.90 -10.25
C ILE A 177 16.83 -8.41 -10.55
N PHE A 178 15.84 -8.08 -11.36
CA PHE A 178 15.50 -6.69 -11.69
C PHE A 178 15.18 -5.90 -10.43
N ASP A 179 14.37 -6.46 -9.53
CA ASP A 179 14.01 -5.82 -8.28
C ASP A 179 15.23 -5.66 -7.35
N ALA A 180 16.05 -6.70 -7.18
CA ALA A 180 17.29 -6.59 -6.40
C ALA A 180 18.24 -5.51 -6.97
N VAL A 181 18.38 -5.42 -8.29
CA VAL A 181 19.19 -4.40 -8.96
C VAL A 181 18.56 -3.01 -8.79
N SER A 182 17.23 -2.91 -8.79
CA SER A 182 16.51 -1.65 -8.58
C SER A 182 16.86 -1.02 -7.22
N PHE A 183 16.95 -1.84 -6.17
CA PHE A 183 17.39 -1.38 -4.84
C PHE A 183 18.85 -0.96 -4.80
N LEU A 184 19.75 -1.67 -5.46
CA LEU A 184 21.16 -1.25 -5.56
C LEU A 184 21.28 0.08 -6.31
N PHE A 185 20.48 0.27 -7.36
CA PHE A 185 20.46 1.52 -8.10
C PHE A 185 19.86 2.65 -7.26
N SER A 186 18.80 2.39 -6.48
CA SER A 186 18.24 3.32 -5.50
C SER A 186 19.30 3.73 -4.49
N ALA A 187 19.98 2.78 -3.85
CA ALA A 187 21.07 3.03 -2.91
C ALA A 187 22.19 3.89 -3.53
N TRP A 188 22.55 3.61 -4.78
CA TRP A 188 23.54 4.39 -5.52
C TRP A 188 23.07 5.83 -5.74
N LEU A 189 21.83 6.05 -6.18
CA LEU A 189 21.27 7.40 -6.36
C LEU A 189 21.23 8.18 -5.04
N ILE A 190 20.78 7.54 -3.96
CA ILE A 190 20.73 8.13 -2.62
C ILE A 190 22.15 8.48 -2.12
N SER A 191 23.14 7.63 -2.40
CA SER A 191 24.53 7.90 -2.03
C SER A 191 25.08 9.20 -2.67
N ARG A 192 24.58 9.57 -3.86
CA ARG A 192 24.96 10.78 -4.61
C ARG A 192 24.27 12.05 -4.11
N MET A 193 23.28 11.94 -3.22
CA MET A 193 22.63 13.11 -2.62
C MET A 193 23.56 13.83 -1.64
N GLN A 194 23.43 15.15 -1.57
CA GLN A 194 24.18 16.02 -0.67
C GLN A 194 23.20 17.00 -0.02
N PHE A 195 22.89 16.80 1.25
CA PHE A 195 21.97 17.65 2.02
C PHE A 195 22.36 17.65 3.49
N PRO A 196 22.03 18.72 4.23
CA PRO A 196 22.29 18.79 5.66
C PRO A 196 21.33 17.88 6.44
N GLU A 197 21.81 17.28 7.50
CA GLU A 197 21.02 16.50 8.47
C GLU A 197 21.10 17.17 9.86
N PRO A 198 20.42 18.32 10.06
CA PRO A 198 20.59 19.15 11.28
C PRO A 198 20.16 18.43 12.55
N HIS A 199 19.26 17.43 12.45
CA HIS A 199 18.82 16.63 13.59
C HIS A 199 19.97 15.90 14.29
N LEU A 200 21.06 15.57 13.58
CA LEU A 200 22.21 14.90 14.18
C LEU A 200 22.96 15.75 15.21
N ALA A 201 22.93 17.08 15.03
CA ALA A 201 23.64 17.99 15.96
C ALA A 201 22.97 18.08 17.34
N SER A 202 21.66 17.83 17.41
CA SER A 202 20.85 17.89 18.63
C SER A 202 20.39 16.53 19.13
N ALA A 203 20.74 15.44 18.42
CA ALA A 203 20.27 14.10 18.76
C ALA A 203 20.95 13.63 20.08
N PRO A 204 20.17 13.24 21.10
CA PRO A 204 20.74 12.60 22.28
C PRO A 204 21.34 11.23 21.91
N PRO A 205 22.28 10.70 22.70
CA PRO A 205 22.87 9.38 22.46
C PRO A 205 21.78 8.31 22.37
N PHE A 206 21.94 7.39 21.42
CA PHE A 206 21.02 6.25 21.28
C PHE A 206 21.12 5.32 22.49
N THR A 207 19.98 4.97 23.07
CA THR A 207 19.87 3.93 24.10
C THR A 207 18.85 2.88 23.67
N TRP A 208 19.09 1.62 24.03
CA TRP A 208 18.15 0.53 23.71
C TRP A 208 16.77 0.71 24.35
N ARG A 209 16.68 1.52 25.41
CA ARG A 209 15.39 1.87 26.05
C ARG A 209 14.52 2.77 25.17
N ASP A 210 15.11 3.51 24.26
CA ASP A 210 14.38 4.37 23.32
C ASP A 210 13.54 3.56 22.34
N LEU A 211 13.87 2.28 22.13
CA LEU A 211 13.11 1.34 21.30
C LEU A 211 11.93 0.70 22.06
N ALA A 212 11.95 0.75 23.40
CA ALA A 212 10.92 0.14 24.23
C ALA A 212 9.81 1.17 24.53
N GLY A 213 8.68 1.04 23.81
CA GLY A 213 7.42 1.63 24.24
C GLY A 213 7.08 3.00 23.67
N SER A 214 6.55 3.00 22.47
CA SER A 214 5.76 4.13 22.00
C SER A 214 4.33 3.98 22.54
N THR A 215 3.88 4.87 23.44
CA THR A 215 2.46 5.01 23.83
C THR A 215 1.63 5.64 22.70
N ALA A 216 2.24 5.96 21.57
CA ALA A 216 1.62 6.69 20.47
C ALA A 216 0.33 6.05 19.96
N PHE A 217 0.28 4.71 19.88
CA PHE A 217 -0.92 3.99 19.46
C PHE A 217 -2.05 4.14 20.49
N THR A 218 -1.77 3.90 21.76
CA THR A 218 -2.78 3.99 22.84
C THR A 218 -3.25 5.43 23.05
N ASP A 219 -2.36 6.40 22.91
CA ASP A 219 -2.70 7.83 23.00
C ASP A 219 -3.54 8.27 21.80
N GLY A 220 -3.21 7.82 20.58
CA GLY A 220 -4.01 8.05 19.38
C GLY A 220 -5.41 7.44 19.49
N LEU A 221 -5.50 6.22 20.02
CA LEU A 221 -6.76 5.55 20.25
C LEU A 221 -7.62 6.31 21.28
N ARG A 222 -7.05 6.69 22.43
CA ARG A 222 -7.73 7.46 23.47
C ARG A 222 -8.23 8.81 22.93
N TYR A 223 -7.40 9.50 22.17
CA TYR A 223 -7.75 10.77 21.54
C TYR A 223 -8.90 10.61 20.51
N ALA A 224 -8.90 9.54 19.72
CA ALA A 224 -9.96 9.25 18.76
C ALA A 224 -11.29 8.94 19.47
N TRP A 225 -11.23 8.16 20.56
CA TRP A 225 -12.45 7.77 21.32
C TRP A 225 -13.14 8.93 22.02
N ALA A 226 -12.46 10.03 22.30
CA ALA A 226 -13.04 11.21 22.92
C ALA A 226 -14.04 11.98 22.03
N ASP A 227 -14.01 11.75 20.71
CA ASP A 227 -14.89 12.43 19.76
C ASP A 227 -15.50 11.42 18.78
N THR A 228 -16.83 11.40 18.66
CA THR A 228 -17.55 10.47 17.78
C THR A 228 -17.19 10.63 16.30
N ARG A 229 -16.87 11.86 15.85
CA ARG A 229 -16.46 12.13 14.46
C ARG A 229 -15.09 11.53 14.18
N ARG A 230 -14.12 11.76 15.07
CA ARG A 230 -12.77 11.18 14.95
C ARG A 230 -12.83 9.66 14.98
N ARG A 231 -13.59 9.09 15.94
CA ARG A 231 -13.76 7.63 16.05
C ARG A 231 -14.38 7.02 14.81
N ALA A 232 -15.47 7.61 14.28
CA ALA A 232 -16.11 7.13 13.06
C ALA A 232 -15.16 7.19 11.86
N THR A 233 -14.41 8.30 11.71
CA THR A 233 -13.48 8.48 10.60
C THR A 233 -12.27 7.55 10.71
N LEU A 234 -11.78 7.27 11.92
CA LEU A 234 -10.73 6.29 12.19
C LEU A 234 -11.14 4.87 11.75
N MET A 235 -12.40 4.50 11.91
CA MET A 235 -12.90 3.17 11.52
C MET A 235 -13.01 2.98 9.99
N VAL A 236 -12.96 4.05 9.20
CA VAL A 236 -13.12 3.96 7.73
C VAL A 236 -12.01 3.12 7.11
N LYS A 237 -10.73 3.36 7.46
CA LYS A 237 -9.63 2.59 6.89
C LYS A 237 -9.59 1.15 7.36
N ALA A 238 -9.98 0.88 8.62
CA ALA A 238 -10.18 -0.49 9.08
C ALA A 238 -11.28 -1.18 8.26
N GLY A 239 -12.38 -0.46 7.94
CA GLY A 239 -13.43 -0.94 7.05
C GLY A 239 -12.93 -1.21 5.62
N VAL A 240 -12.14 -0.30 5.05
CA VAL A 240 -11.48 -0.52 3.75
C VAL A 240 -10.54 -1.74 3.80
N GLY A 241 -9.86 -1.94 4.92
CA GLY A 241 -8.97 -3.08 5.14
C GLY A 241 -9.67 -4.44 5.09
N LEU A 242 -10.98 -4.51 5.33
CA LEU A 242 -11.76 -5.75 5.20
C LEU A 242 -11.78 -6.31 3.76
N MET A 243 -11.50 -5.48 2.75
CA MET A 243 -11.29 -5.94 1.38
C MET A 243 -9.85 -6.42 1.11
N GLY A 244 -9.00 -6.58 2.10
CA GLY A 244 -7.65 -7.18 1.98
C GLY A 244 -7.66 -8.57 1.36
N SER A 245 -8.77 -9.31 1.48
CA SER A 245 -9.10 -10.52 0.71
C SER A 245 -8.82 -10.39 -0.80
N ASN A 246 -8.80 -9.17 -1.34
CA ASN A 246 -8.55 -8.91 -2.77
C ASN A 246 -7.26 -9.53 -3.29
N TYR A 247 -6.17 -9.53 -2.52
CA TYR A 247 -4.90 -10.10 -2.96
C TYR A 247 -5.02 -11.60 -3.23
N VAL A 248 -5.74 -12.33 -2.38
CA VAL A 248 -6.05 -13.74 -2.58
C VAL A 248 -7.02 -13.93 -3.74
N ILE A 249 -8.12 -13.18 -3.74
CA ILE A 249 -9.17 -13.29 -4.76
C ILE A 249 -8.57 -13.05 -6.16
N LEU A 250 -7.84 -11.96 -6.37
CA LEU A 250 -7.28 -11.62 -7.67
C LEU A 250 -6.20 -12.61 -8.12
N SER A 251 -5.38 -13.11 -7.18
CA SER A 251 -4.37 -14.12 -7.49
C SER A 251 -5.02 -15.45 -7.89
N VAL A 252 -6.00 -15.93 -7.10
CA VAL A 252 -6.68 -17.20 -7.39
C VAL A 252 -7.54 -17.11 -8.66
N MET A 253 -8.33 -16.04 -8.83
CA MET A 253 -9.14 -15.86 -10.04
C MET A 253 -8.27 -15.66 -11.29
N GLY A 254 -7.20 -14.89 -11.20
CA GLY A 254 -6.27 -14.68 -12.32
C GLY A 254 -5.59 -15.99 -12.75
N GLN A 255 -5.23 -16.84 -11.78
CA GLN A 255 -4.60 -18.11 -12.06
C GLN A 255 -5.59 -19.19 -12.56
N ARG A 256 -6.76 -19.31 -11.92
CA ARG A 256 -7.64 -20.48 -12.10
C ARG A 256 -8.84 -20.19 -12.99
N GLU A 257 -9.38 -18.95 -13.02
CA GLU A 257 -10.61 -18.63 -13.75
C GLU A 257 -10.39 -17.74 -14.98
N PHE A 258 -9.38 -16.85 -14.92
CA PHE A 258 -9.09 -15.90 -15.98
C PHE A 258 -7.61 -15.94 -16.44
N PRO A 259 -7.03 -17.12 -16.70
CA PRO A 259 -5.69 -17.17 -17.29
C PRO A 259 -5.71 -16.50 -18.67
N LEU A 260 -4.72 -15.67 -18.97
CA LEU A 260 -4.64 -14.92 -20.21
C LEU A 260 -3.60 -15.55 -21.14
N PHE A 261 -4.06 -16.28 -22.16
CA PHE A 261 -3.23 -16.95 -23.15
C PHE A 261 -2.81 -16.02 -24.30
N TRP A 262 -2.28 -14.87 -23.97
CA TRP A 262 -1.82 -13.91 -24.97
C TRP A 262 -0.33 -14.11 -25.26
N GLY A 263 -0.01 -14.58 -26.47
CA GLY A 263 1.37 -14.82 -26.91
C GLY A 263 2.07 -16.01 -26.22
N THR A 264 1.33 -16.86 -25.48
CA THR A 264 1.86 -18.05 -24.83
C THR A 264 0.86 -19.19 -24.84
N ALA A 265 1.35 -20.42 -24.95
CA ALA A 265 0.59 -21.65 -24.73
C ALA A 265 0.88 -22.27 -23.36
N ASP A 266 1.84 -21.72 -22.59
CA ASP A 266 2.20 -22.19 -21.26
C ASP A 266 1.13 -21.76 -20.22
N PRO A 267 0.45 -22.71 -19.55
CA PRO A 267 -0.57 -22.39 -18.54
C PRO A 267 -0.03 -21.56 -17.36
N ARG A 268 1.24 -21.74 -16.98
CA ARG A 268 1.88 -20.97 -15.91
C ARG A 268 2.05 -19.51 -16.30
N ALA A 269 2.50 -19.28 -17.53
CA ALA A 269 2.63 -17.95 -18.09
C ALA A 269 1.26 -17.27 -18.22
N ALA A 270 0.24 -17.98 -18.71
CA ALA A 270 -1.12 -17.47 -18.82
C ALA A 270 -1.72 -17.12 -17.46
N ALA A 271 -1.47 -17.91 -16.43
CA ALA A 271 -1.87 -17.63 -15.03
C ALA A 271 -1.24 -16.34 -14.50
N MET A 272 0.07 -16.14 -14.67
CA MET A 272 0.75 -14.91 -14.26
C MET A 272 0.19 -13.67 -14.99
N MET A 273 -0.08 -13.78 -16.29
CA MET A 273 -0.68 -12.68 -17.07
C MET A 273 -2.11 -12.37 -16.60
N GLY A 274 -2.91 -13.39 -16.26
CA GLY A 274 -4.23 -13.22 -15.67
C GLY A 274 -4.18 -12.45 -14.34
N ILE A 275 -3.30 -12.82 -13.43
CA ILE A 275 -3.09 -12.12 -12.15
C ILE A 275 -2.69 -10.66 -12.41
N SER A 276 -1.69 -10.43 -13.28
CA SER A 276 -1.23 -9.08 -13.62
C SER A 276 -2.34 -8.21 -14.19
N THR A 277 -3.18 -8.77 -15.06
CA THR A 277 -4.29 -8.04 -15.70
C THR A 277 -5.33 -7.61 -14.67
N LEU A 278 -5.70 -8.48 -13.72
CA LEU A 278 -6.61 -8.14 -12.64
C LEU A 278 -6.01 -7.12 -11.67
N MET A 279 -4.72 -7.25 -11.33
CA MET A 279 -4.01 -6.27 -10.50
C MET A 279 -3.86 -4.91 -11.21
N ALA A 280 -3.70 -4.89 -12.55
CA ALA A 280 -3.73 -3.68 -13.35
C ALA A 280 -5.08 -2.95 -13.25
N ALA A 281 -6.18 -3.68 -13.38
CA ALA A 281 -7.53 -3.12 -13.22
C ALA A 281 -7.73 -2.53 -11.82
N ARG A 282 -7.21 -3.20 -10.79
CA ARG A 282 -7.18 -2.69 -9.41
C ARG A 282 -6.42 -1.36 -9.32
N GLY A 283 -5.20 -1.30 -9.88
CA GLY A 283 -4.38 -0.09 -9.88
C GLY A 283 -5.03 1.06 -10.61
N LEU A 284 -5.62 0.81 -11.77
CA LEU A 284 -6.36 1.80 -12.54
C LEU A 284 -7.53 2.38 -11.76
N GLY A 285 -8.33 1.53 -11.12
CA GLY A 285 -9.44 1.96 -10.27
C GLY A 285 -8.95 2.82 -9.11
N ALA A 286 -7.92 2.36 -8.39
CA ALA A 286 -7.35 3.07 -7.25
C ALA A 286 -6.81 4.45 -7.63
N MET A 287 -6.27 4.63 -8.82
CA MET A 287 -5.77 5.90 -9.34
C MET A 287 -6.91 6.84 -9.75
N LEU A 288 -7.90 6.32 -10.48
CA LEU A 288 -8.97 7.14 -11.06
C LEU A 288 -10.02 7.57 -10.03
N GLY A 289 -10.34 6.73 -9.04
CA GLY A 289 -11.39 7.00 -8.06
C GLY A 289 -11.23 8.33 -7.34
N PRO A 290 -10.14 8.55 -6.58
CA PRO A 290 -9.92 9.81 -5.87
C PRO A 290 -9.80 11.01 -6.81
N TRP A 291 -9.27 10.84 -8.02
CA TRP A 291 -9.14 11.90 -8.99
C TRP A 291 -10.49 12.39 -9.52
N LEU A 292 -11.40 11.47 -9.84
CA LEU A 292 -12.75 11.80 -10.32
C LEU A 292 -13.61 12.41 -9.21
N VAL A 293 -13.66 11.75 -8.07
CA VAL A 293 -14.53 12.16 -6.96
C VAL A 293 -13.96 13.36 -6.19
N GLY A 294 -12.63 13.50 -6.15
CA GLY A 294 -11.95 14.63 -5.53
C GLY A 294 -12.27 15.97 -6.19
N ARG A 295 -12.45 15.98 -7.51
CA ARG A 295 -12.90 17.19 -8.24
C ARG A 295 -14.28 17.65 -7.81
N TRP A 296 -15.19 16.72 -7.54
CA TRP A 296 -16.54 17.03 -7.08
C TRP A 296 -16.57 17.44 -5.61
N ALA A 297 -15.79 16.77 -4.75
CA ALA A 297 -15.82 17.01 -3.31
C ALA A 297 -15.06 18.28 -2.91
N GLY A 298 -13.95 18.58 -3.58
CA GLY A 298 -13.09 19.69 -3.19
C GLY A 298 -12.63 19.56 -1.73
N HIS A 299 -12.86 20.63 -0.93
CA HIS A 299 -12.58 20.66 0.52
C HIS A 299 -13.85 20.59 1.38
N ASP A 300 -15.01 20.25 0.80
CA ASP A 300 -16.28 20.18 1.50
C ASP A 300 -16.38 18.89 2.35
N PRO A 301 -16.41 19.00 3.70
CA PRO A 301 -16.49 17.83 4.57
C PRO A 301 -17.77 17.00 4.36
N LEU A 302 -18.89 17.64 3.97
CA LEU A 302 -20.13 16.93 3.70
C LEU A 302 -20.02 16.05 2.46
N LYS A 303 -19.42 16.59 1.38
CA LYS A 303 -19.18 15.83 0.16
C LYS A 303 -18.17 14.71 0.40
N MET A 304 -17.11 14.94 1.21
CA MET A 304 -16.18 13.87 1.60
C MET A 304 -16.91 12.75 2.36
N ARG A 305 -17.81 13.09 3.27
CA ARG A 305 -18.64 12.11 3.98
C ARG A 305 -19.49 11.27 3.04
N LEU A 306 -20.17 11.91 2.09
CA LEU A 306 -20.95 11.21 1.06
C LEU A 306 -20.06 10.37 0.15
N GLY A 307 -18.88 10.87 -0.20
CA GLY A 307 -17.89 10.15 -0.98
C GLY A 307 -17.37 8.89 -0.30
N ILE A 308 -17.22 8.88 1.04
CA ILE A 308 -16.87 7.68 1.81
C ILE A 308 -18.01 6.65 1.73
N ALA A 309 -19.26 7.07 1.93
CA ALA A 309 -20.41 6.18 1.81
C ALA A 309 -20.52 5.59 0.39
N ALA A 310 -20.42 6.45 -0.64
CA ALA A 310 -20.39 6.01 -2.03
C ALA A 310 -19.21 5.06 -2.30
N GLY A 311 -18.05 5.33 -1.72
CA GLY A 311 -16.86 4.48 -1.80
C GLY A 311 -17.13 3.05 -1.34
N PHE A 312 -17.71 2.87 -0.15
CA PHE A 312 -18.12 1.54 0.33
C PHE A 312 -19.20 0.89 -0.55
N GLY A 313 -20.17 1.69 -1.06
CA GLY A 313 -21.16 1.22 -2.01
C GLY A 313 -20.56 0.72 -3.33
N LEU A 314 -19.54 1.41 -3.85
CA LEU A 314 -18.79 0.99 -5.03
C LEU A 314 -17.98 -0.28 -4.79
N VAL A 315 -17.41 -0.47 -3.59
CA VAL A 315 -16.74 -1.72 -3.21
C VAL A 315 -17.73 -2.88 -3.18
N LEU A 316 -18.88 -2.70 -2.51
CA LEU A 316 -19.97 -3.68 -2.48
C LEU A 316 -20.40 -4.08 -3.89
N THR A 317 -20.70 -3.11 -4.75
CA THR A 317 -21.14 -3.36 -6.13
C THR A 317 -20.06 -4.02 -6.97
N GLY A 318 -18.81 -3.53 -6.88
CA GLY A 318 -17.70 -4.04 -7.68
C GLY A 318 -17.35 -5.50 -7.36
N TYR A 319 -17.31 -5.88 -6.07
CA TYR A 319 -17.11 -7.28 -5.67
C TYR A 319 -18.35 -8.14 -5.94
N GLY A 320 -19.55 -7.57 -5.89
CA GLY A 320 -20.77 -8.23 -6.36
C GLY A 320 -20.69 -8.58 -7.85
N ILE A 321 -20.26 -7.64 -8.70
CA ILE A 321 -19.99 -7.88 -10.12
C ILE A 321 -18.92 -8.94 -10.30
N LEU A 322 -17.79 -8.83 -9.56
CA LEU A 322 -16.69 -9.78 -9.65
C LEU A 322 -17.13 -11.19 -9.32
N SER A 323 -17.97 -11.37 -8.30
CA SER A 323 -18.47 -12.70 -7.89
C SER A 323 -19.29 -13.39 -8.98
N GLN A 324 -19.94 -12.63 -9.86
CA GLN A 324 -20.78 -13.13 -10.96
C GLN A 324 -20.10 -13.01 -12.34
N SER A 325 -18.85 -12.52 -12.39
CA SER A 325 -18.19 -12.24 -13.66
C SER A 325 -17.93 -13.54 -14.46
N THR A 326 -18.38 -13.57 -15.71
CA THR A 326 -18.16 -14.67 -16.65
C THR A 326 -17.06 -14.37 -17.67
N SER A 327 -16.56 -13.15 -17.70
CA SER A 327 -15.49 -12.70 -18.59
C SER A 327 -14.44 -11.89 -17.85
N LEU A 328 -13.21 -11.92 -18.35
CA LEU A 328 -12.10 -11.11 -17.80
C LEU A 328 -12.44 -9.61 -17.82
N ALA A 329 -13.08 -9.11 -18.88
CA ALA A 329 -13.45 -7.70 -18.99
C ALA A 329 -14.44 -7.27 -17.89
N LEU A 330 -15.43 -8.10 -17.57
CA LEU A 330 -16.40 -7.84 -16.51
C LEU A 330 -15.74 -7.91 -15.13
N ALA A 331 -14.84 -8.87 -14.92
CA ALA A 331 -14.03 -8.96 -13.71
C ALA A 331 -13.17 -7.71 -13.52
N MET A 332 -12.47 -7.25 -14.56
CA MET A 332 -11.67 -6.02 -14.54
C MET A 332 -12.52 -4.79 -14.20
N ALA A 333 -13.71 -4.66 -14.80
CA ALA A 333 -14.62 -3.54 -14.53
C ALA A 333 -15.07 -3.53 -13.05
N GLY A 334 -15.48 -4.69 -12.52
CA GLY A 334 -15.86 -4.84 -11.12
C GLY A 334 -14.72 -4.47 -10.15
N ILE A 335 -13.50 -4.94 -10.44
CA ILE A 335 -12.31 -4.63 -9.62
C ILE A 335 -11.96 -3.15 -9.70
N ALA A 336 -11.95 -2.55 -10.90
CA ALA A 336 -11.66 -1.13 -11.05
C ALA A 336 -12.68 -0.26 -10.30
N LEU A 337 -13.96 -0.61 -10.36
CA LEU A 337 -15.02 0.07 -9.63
C LEU A 337 -14.82 -0.04 -8.11
N ALA A 338 -14.57 -1.26 -7.60
CA ALA A 338 -14.36 -1.51 -6.18
C ALA A 338 -13.17 -0.72 -5.63
N HIS A 339 -12.04 -0.78 -6.33
CA HIS A 339 -10.81 -0.11 -5.87
C HIS A 339 -10.84 1.40 -6.07
N GLY A 340 -11.60 1.91 -7.04
CA GLY A 340 -11.92 3.33 -7.16
C GLY A 340 -12.69 3.85 -5.95
N GLY A 341 -13.69 3.09 -5.50
CA GLY A 341 -14.45 3.39 -4.28
C GLY A 341 -13.60 3.34 -3.01
N ALA A 342 -12.83 2.27 -2.85
CA ALA A 342 -11.96 2.08 -1.68
C ALA A 342 -10.91 3.18 -1.54
N SER A 343 -10.22 3.53 -2.64
CA SER A 343 -9.22 4.61 -2.64
C SER A 343 -9.84 5.97 -2.37
N THR A 344 -11.05 6.22 -2.85
CA THR A 344 -11.80 7.44 -2.53
C THR A 344 -12.10 7.53 -1.03
N ALA A 345 -12.62 6.43 -0.43
CA ALA A 345 -12.87 6.37 1.01
C ALA A 345 -11.59 6.55 1.82
N PHE A 346 -10.48 5.95 1.38
CA PHE A 346 -9.16 6.09 2.01
C PHE A 346 -8.67 7.54 2.01
N VAL A 347 -8.70 8.22 0.86
CA VAL A 347 -8.21 9.61 0.74
C VAL A 347 -9.11 10.56 1.54
N PHE A 348 -10.42 10.41 1.44
CA PHE A 348 -11.35 11.31 2.13
C PHE A 348 -11.33 11.11 3.65
N SER A 349 -11.18 9.88 4.14
CA SER A 349 -11.02 9.65 5.58
C SER A 349 -9.73 10.25 6.12
N THR A 350 -8.63 10.17 5.36
CA THR A 350 -7.38 10.84 5.74
C THR A 350 -7.56 12.35 5.84
N ASN A 351 -8.18 12.98 4.84
CA ASN A 351 -8.43 14.42 4.85
C ASN A 351 -9.35 14.85 6.01
N LEU A 352 -10.41 14.08 6.28
CA LEU A 352 -11.30 14.35 7.42
C LEU A 352 -10.58 14.17 8.75
N LEU A 353 -9.76 13.11 8.94
CA LEU A 353 -8.98 12.95 10.17
C LEU A 353 -8.00 14.11 10.39
N GLN A 354 -7.35 14.59 9.33
CA GLN A 354 -6.45 15.73 9.41
C GLN A 354 -7.18 17.02 9.84
N THR A 355 -8.39 17.25 9.33
CA THR A 355 -9.20 18.42 9.70
C THR A 355 -9.84 18.32 11.09
N LEU A 356 -10.14 17.12 11.56
CA LEU A 356 -10.75 16.85 12.87
C LEU A 356 -9.72 16.72 14.00
N SER A 357 -8.42 16.73 13.69
CA SER A 357 -7.35 16.52 14.67
C SER A 357 -6.53 17.77 14.92
N GLU A 358 -6.23 18.00 16.20
CA GLU A 358 -5.23 18.98 16.61
C GLU A 358 -3.84 18.55 16.14
N ASP A 359 -3.00 19.53 15.82
CA ASP A 359 -1.67 19.29 15.26
C ASP A 359 -0.81 18.38 16.15
N ALA A 360 -0.86 18.58 17.47
CA ALA A 360 -0.13 17.80 18.47
C ALA A 360 -0.48 16.29 18.50
N PHE A 361 -1.70 15.91 18.08
CA PHE A 361 -2.20 14.53 18.10
C PHE A 361 -2.29 13.89 16.71
N ARG A 362 -2.16 14.68 15.63
CA ARG A 362 -2.39 14.25 14.25
C ARG A 362 -1.53 13.04 13.85
N GLY A 363 -0.24 13.06 14.18
CA GLY A 363 0.66 11.94 13.88
C GLY A 363 0.26 10.64 14.58
N ARG A 364 -0.10 10.71 15.87
CA ARG A 364 -0.54 9.55 16.67
C ARG A 364 -1.86 8.98 16.13
N LEU A 365 -2.79 9.85 15.75
CA LEU A 365 -4.09 9.46 15.21
C LEU A 365 -3.94 8.77 13.85
N LEU A 366 -3.10 9.32 12.95
CA LEU A 366 -2.84 8.73 11.64
C LEU A 366 -2.08 7.39 11.73
N SER A 367 -1.17 7.24 12.70
CA SER A 367 -0.51 5.96 12.96
C SER A 367 -1.50 4.89 13.45
N THR A 368 -2.45 5.29 14.32
CA THR A 368 -3.52 4.40 14.81
C THR A 368 -4.47 3.99 13.67
N ASP A 369 -4.82 4.93 12.79
CA ASP A 369 -5.63 4.73 11.60
C ASP A 369 -4.98 3.72 10.63
N PHE A 370 -3.68 3.89 10.39
CA PHE A 370 -2.91 2.95 9.57
C PHE A 370 -2.82 1.56 10.21
N ALA A 371 -2.58 1.47 11.51
CA ALA A 371 -2.51 0.20 12.24
C ALA A 371 -3.83 -0.59 12.15
N GLY A 372 -4.98 0.07 12.32
CA GLY A 372 -6.29 -0.55 12.16
C GLY A 372 -6.49 -1.12 10.76
N MET A 373 -6.06 -0.39 9.73
CA MET A 373 -6.11 -0.85 8.35
C MET A 373 -5.22 -2.09 8.13
N VAL A 374 -3.97 -2.06 8.56
CA VAL A 374 -3.02 -3.16 8.41
C VAL A 374 -3.53 -4.44 9.05
N ILE A 375 -4.06 -4.36 10.27
CA ILE A 375 -4.64 -5.51 10.96
C ILE A 375 -5.83 -6.07 10.17
N SER A 376 -6.73 -5.21 9.70
CA SER A 376 -7.90 -5.64 8.92
C SER A 376 -7.52 -6.27 7.59
N ILE A 377 -6.55 -5.70 6.86
CA ILE A 377 -6.03 -6.26 5.60
C ILE A 377 -5.42 -7.64 5.85
N SER A 378 -4.56 -7.77 6.84
CA SER A 378 -3.87 -9.02 7.14
C SER A 378 -4.86 -10.13 7.52
N LEU A 379 -5.82 -9.81 8.41
CA LEU A 379 -6.83 -10.76 8.84
C LEU A 379 -7.75 -11.18 7.68
N SER A 380 -8.27 -10.23 6.91
CA SER A 380 -9.18 -10.53 5.81
C SER A 380 -8.49 -11.31 4.68
N SER A 381 -7.22 -11.03 4.40
CA SER A 381 -6.42 -11.79 3.44
C SER A 381 -6.19 -13.22 3.89
N TYR A 382 -5.78 -13.41 5.15
CA TYR A 382 -5.59 -14.74 5.71
C TYR A 382 -6.88 -15.56 5.68
N LEU A 383 -7.98 -15.00 6.17
CA LEU A 383 -9.28 -15.65 6.20
C LEU A 383 -9.79 -16.01 4.79
N ALA A 384 -9.55 -15.15 3.80
CA ALA A 384 -9.91 -15.43 2.40
C ALA A 384 -9.14 -16.62 1.86
N GLY A 385 -7.82 -16.68 2.08
CA GLY A 385 -6.99 -17.82 1.68
C GLY A 385 -7.41 -19.10 2.35
N TRP A 386 -7.58 -19.07 3.67
CA TRP A 386 -8.07 -20.19 4.46
C TRP A 386 -9.42 -20.71 3.94
N ALA A 387 -10.38 -19.83 3.68
CA ALA A 387 -11.71 -20.20 3.17
C ALA A 387 -11.65 -20.90 1.82
N VAL A 388 -10.82 -20.40 0.88
CA VAL A 388 -10.62 -21.04 -0.42
C VAL A 388 -10.03 -22.43 -0.27
N ASP A 389 -9.04 -22.61 0.60
CA ASP A 389 -8.37 -23.89 0.81
C ASP A 389 -9.26 -24.92 1.55
N HIS A 390 -10.32 -24.45 2.25
CA HIS A 390 -11.33 -25.30 2.89
C HIS A 390 -12.59 -25.49 2.00
N GLY A 391 -12.46 -25.24 0.70
CA GLY A 391 -13.46 -25.61 -0.29
C GLY A 391 -14.49 -24.51 -0.63
N LEU A 392 -14.36 -23.30 -0.08
CA LEU A 392 -15.22 -22.18 -0.49
C LEU A 392 -14.78 -21.67 -1.87
N PRO A 393 -15.64 -21.70 -2.91
CA PRO A 393 -15.30 -21.13 -4.21
C PRO A 393 -14.85 -19.68 -4.12
N VAL A 394 -13.81 -19.29 -4.85
CA VAL A 394 -13.25 -17.93 -4.80
C VAL A 394 -14.30 -16.86 -5.14
N ARG A 395 -15.28 -17.19 -5.97
CA ARG A 395 -16.44 -16.31 -6.28
C ARG A 395 -17.31 -16.04 -5.04
N GLN A 396 -17.49 -17.03 -4.18
CA GLN A 396 -18.23 -16.86 -2.93
C GLN A 396 -17.42 -16.05 -1.93
N VAL A 397 -16.09 -16.17 -1.93
CA VAL A 397 -15.19 -15.29 -1.14
C VAL A 397 -15.29 -13.84 -1.64
N ALA A 398 -15.37 -13.62 -2.95
CA ALA A 398 -15.62 -12.30 -3.53
C ALA A 398 -17.00 -11.75 -3.11
N LEU A 399 -18.06 -12.57 -3.14
CA LEU A 399 -19.38 -12.18 -2.66
C LEU A 399 -19.38 -11.86 -1.16
N ALA A 400 -18.71 -12.68 -0.34
CA ALA A 400 -18.57 -12.43 1.10
C ALA A 400 -17.84 -11.12 1.36
N THR A 401 -16.80 -10.81 0.58
CA THR A 401 -16.08 -9.52 0.64
C THR A 401 -17.02 -8.36 0.27
N ALA A 402 -17.88 -8.51 -0.73
CA ALA A 402 -18.89 -7.53 -1.05
C ALA A 402 -19.85 -7.30 0.14
N LEU A 403 -20.43 -8.37 0.68
CA LEU A 403 -21.43 -8.28 1.75
C LEU A 403 -20.86 -7.72 3.06
N VAL A 404 -19.62 -8.05 3.40
CA VAL A 404 -18.93 -7.49 4.58
C VAL A 404 -18.84 -5.96 4.49
N MET A 405 -18.81 -5.36 3.31
CA MET A 405 -18.80 -3.89 3.16
C MET A 405 -20.10 -3.22 3.62
N LEU A 406 -21.18 -3.97 3.80
CA LEU A 406 -22.40 -3.44 4.42
C LEU A 406 -22.15 -2.99 5.87
N VAL A 407 -21.23 -3.62 6.59
CA VAL A 407 -20.90 -3.27 7.98
C VAL A 407 -20.31 -1.85 8.08
N PRO A 408 -19.19 -1.53 7.42
CA PRO A 408 -18.64 -0.18 7.47
C PRO A 408 -19.56 0.84 6.78
N LEU A 409 -20.28 0.49 5.72
CA LEU A 409 -21.23 1.37 5.04
C LEU A 409 -22.38 1.79 5.98
N THR A 410 -23.08 0.82 6.56
CA THR A 410 -24.21 1.10 7.46
C THR A 410 -23.74 1.79 8.74
N GLY A 411 -22.63 1.33 9.33
CA GLY A 411 -22.01 1.99 10.49
C GLY A 411 -21.68 3.46 10.20
N TRP A 412 -21.05 3.73 9.06
CA TRP A 412 -20.73 5.09 8.62
C TRP A 412 -21.99 5.95 8.43
N LEU A 413 -23.00 5.46 7.74
CA LEU A 413 -24.25 6.19 7.49
C LEU A 413 -24.99 6.49 8.79
N VAL A 414 -25.09 5.52 9.71
CA VAL A 414 -25.78 5.69 11.00
C VAL A 414 -25.07 6.71 11.89
N ILE A 415 -23.76 6.57 12.07
CA ILE A 415 -22.99 7.44 12.95
C ILE A 415 -22.93 8.88 12.42
N THR A 416 -22.83 9.03 11.09
CA THR A 416 -22.64 10.35 10.49
C THR A 416 -23.93 11.08 10.12
N ARG A 417 -25.10 10.44 10.28
CA ARG A 417 -26.38 11.05 9.88
C ARG A 417 -26.64 12.40 10.53
N ASN A 418 -26.19 12.59 11.77
CA ASN A 418 -26.42 13.81 12.56
C ASN A 418 -25.32 14.88 12.39
N TRP A 419 -24.28 14.65 11.56
CA TRP A 419 -23.19 15.63 11.36
C TRP A 419 -23.67 16.92 10.69
N VAL A 420 -24.81 16.88 9.97
CA VAL A 420 -25.39 18.04 9.29
C VAL A 420 -25.94 19.07 10.28
N ASN A 421 -26.39 18.62 11.44
CA ASN A 421 -27.08 19.49 12.42
C ASN A 421 -26.12 20.27 13.32
N SER A 422 -24.84 19.93 13.38
CA SER A 422 -23.87 20.55 14.28
C SER A 422 -23.13 21.76 13.71
N HIS A 423 -23.40 22.14 12.47
CA HIS A 423 -22.87 23.36 11.84
C HIS A 423 -23.89 24.53 11.86
N LYS A 424 -25.06 24.33 12.47
CA LYS A 424 -26.10 25.36 12.58
C LYS A 424 -26.31 25.90 14.02
N SER A 425 -25.43 25.47 14.95
CA SER A 425 -25.43 25.98 16.32
C SER A 425 -24.16 26.76 16.62
#